data_5ab92d2202b33287b1171a9e61c6082b
#
_entry.id   5ab92d2202b33287b1171a9e61c6082b
#
_cell.length_a   1.000
_cell.length_b   1.000
_cell.length_c   1.000
_cell.angle_alpha   90.00
_cell.angle_beta   90.00
_cell.angle_gamma   90.00
#
_symmetry.space_group_name_H-M   'P 1'
#
loop_
_entity.id
_entity.type
_entity.pdbx_description
1 polymer ?
#
loop_
_entity_poly.entity_id
_entity_poly.type
_entity_poly.pdbx_seq_one_letter_code
_entity_poly.pdbx_strand_id
1 'polypeptide(L)'
;METSWKSGTFRMVLPGLCLALAVGCSVDGWEAKRAAAVARVRPLVYNTDGCDMLYWPTNMPVSVANFTGRRLKYALGTPITTVSYCPQSAGFGHFTCRKAGEPLTNTVSAAHHGNPSARNAAQDFFDLGTDALEMATDFCRTNGLEVFVSIRFNDQHDGSSKPGDLNALYPPFKVAHPECLMGALDRSSPRRKELYKDYAGWSCVNFGEELVRERLKTYVRELVTNYDVDGIEYDFNRHFMLFRSVATGGTATKDEIAKMTQLMRDLKAITEEVGRKKNRPIVIAMRMPDSVEYDLAVGADIETWFRERLVDIWIGGGYFQLNQWEPSVALAHRYGIRFYASLDESRIGRAATRRGLPILPGRMTVPFYAARMSAALAAGCDGVYVFNIENDFLRKVVEINPEAAAEKCYFAVDRGSGGYRPDHWLKGGWRYNRMPTLDPGGNCTAEHPFGDGQVKAMSGGEIYPFEVALGDDFGGNARPKATAEVLTNLKGGTVRLTVNGTSVGSASVRNGLFVFNIPADSLHKGLNAFAVAFPAEAPAGSTFNDFVVKVVR
;
A
#
# COMPACT_ATOMS: atom_id res chain seq x y z
N MET A 1 26.91 29.31 11.49
CA MET A 1 26.62 29.56 10.08
C MET A 1 25.14 29.37 9.89
N GLU A 2 24.44 30.51 9.93
CA GLU A 2 22.99 30.57 9.72
C GLU A 2 22.71 30.43 8.23
N THR A 3 22.08 29.38 7.81
CA THR A 3 21.52 29.26 6.45
C THR A 3 20.05 29.59 6.49
N SER A 4 19.73 30.80 6.04
CA SER A 4 18.37 31.29 5.83
C SER A 4 17.67 30.47 4.72
N TRP A 5 16.63 29.79 5.09
CA TRP A 5 15.69 29.18 4.16
C TRP A 5 14.73 30.27 3.64
N LYS A 6 14.92 30.66 2.40
CA LYS A 6 13.91 31.47 1.70
C LYS A 6 12.70 30.59 1.40
N SER A 7 11.56 31.01 1.95
CA SER A 7 10.24 30.46 1.67
C SER A 7 9.89 30.58 0.19
N GLY A 8 10.09 29.50 -0.56
CA GLY A 8 9.51 29.34 -1.89
C GLY A 8 8.03 29.07 -1.73
N THR A 9 7.21 30.06 -2.04
CA THR A 9 5.75 29.96 -2.03
C THR A 9 5.30 28.90 -3.05
N PHE A 10 4.83 27.78 -2.57
CA PHE A 10 4.16 26.76 -3.38
C PHE A 10 2.85 27.36 -3.92
N ARG A 11 2.85 27.80 -5.15
CA ARG A 11 1.60 28.10 -5.87
C ARG A 11 1.08 26.82 -6.51
N MET A 12 0.28 26.07 -5.74
CA MET A 12 -0.64 25.11 -6.33
C MET A 12 -1.70 25.89 -7.12
N VAL A 13 -1.74 25.69 -8.43
CA VAL A 13 -2.88 26.13 -9.24
C VAL A 13 -4.01 25.16 -8.90
N LEU A 14 -4.93 25.62 -8.08
CA LEU A 14 -6.20 24.94 -7.81
C LEU A 14 -7.10 25.06 -9.05
N PRO A 15 -7.54 23.98 -9.67
CA PRO A 15 -8.64 24.08 -10.64
C PRO A 15 -9.95 24.25 -9.87
N GLY A 16 -10.58 25.38 -10.09
CA GLY A 16 -12.03 25.56 -9.99
C GLY A 16 -12.64 25.43 -8.61
N LEU A 17 -12.61 26.53 -7.86
CA LEU A 17 -13.61 26.79 -6.83
C LEU A 17 -14.97 27.03 -7.55
N CYS A 18 -15.80 25.99 -7.66
CA CYS A 18 -17.21 26.20 -7.95
C CYS A 18 -17.84 26.93 -6.78
N LEU A 19 -18.23 28.20 -7.02
CA LEU A 19 -19.09 28.97 -6.13
C LEU A 19 -20.42 28.21 -5.97
N ALA A 20 -20.58 27.48 -4.85
CA ALA A 20 -21.89 27.05 -4.42
C ALA A 20 -22.61 28.29 -3.86
N LEU A 21 -23.63 28.73 -4.58
CA LEU A 21 -24.60 29.72 -4.12
C LEU A 21 -25.11 29.34 -2.74
N ALA A 22 -24.96 30.24 -1.80
CA ALA A 22 -25.43 30.14 -0.44
C ALA A 22 -26.95 30.03 -0.39
N VAL A 23 -27.44 28.80 -0.26
CA VAL A 23 -28.70 28.54 0.44
C VAL A 23 -28.33 28.48 1.91
N GLY A 24 -28.83 29.41 2.73
CA GLY A 24 -28.51 29.57 4.14
C GLY A 24 -29.02 28.40 4.98
N CYS A 25 -28.33 27.27 4.93
CA CYS A 25 -28.31 26.27 6.00
C CYS A 25 -27.06 26.56 6.82
N SER A 26 -27.22 26.90 8.08
CA SER A 26 -26.13 26.92 9.05
C SER A 26 -25.53 25.50 9.08
N VAL A 27 -24.37 25.32 8.45
CA VAL A 27 -23.61 24.07 8.55
C VAL A 27 -23.35 23.90 10.05
N ASP A 28 -23.80 22.77 10.64
CA ASP A 28 -23.51 22.44 12.02
C ASP A 28 -21.99 22.60 12.22
N GLY A 29 -21.59 23.26 13.30
CA GLY A 29 -20.17 23.53 13.58
C GLY A 29 -19.31 22.25 13.59
N TRP A 30 -19.93 21.10 13.82
CA TRP A 30 -19.32 19.79 13.72
C TRP A 30 -19.01 19.41 12.26
N GLU A 31 -19.95 19.58 11.34
CA GLU A 31 -19.73 19.26 9.92
C GLU A 31 -18.64 20.14 9.29
N ALA A 32 -18.57 21.40 9.69
CA ALA A 32 -17.47 22.30 9.28
C ALA A 32 -16.11 21.82 9.79
N LYS A 33 -16.02 21.40 11.06
CA LYS A 33 -14.80 20.84 11.64
C LYS A 33 -14.38 19.55 10.93
N ARG A 34 -15.35 18.67 10.65
CA ARG A 34 -15.11 17.43 9.95
C ARG A 34 -14.62 17.68 8.51
N ALA A 35 -15.28 18.55 7.79
CA ALA A 35 -14.88 18.93 6.44
C ALA A 35 -13.45 19.50 6.42
N ALA A 36 -13.10 20.34 7.39
CA ALA A 36 -11.74 20.89 7.53
C ALA A 36 -10.70 19.80 7.84
N ALA A 37 -11.02 18.84 8.71
CA ALA A 37 -10.14 17.73 9.03
C ALA A 37 -9.88 16.83 7.81
N VAL A 38 -10.91 16.52 7.03
CA VAL A 38 -10.79 15.73 5.79
C VAL A 38 -10.03 16.49 4.71
N ALA A 39 -10.29 17.80 4.56
CA ALA A 39 -9.67 18.66 3.55
C ALA A 39 -8.21 19.00 3.84
N ARG A 40 -7.69 18.67 5.02
CA ARG A 40 -6.28 18.92 5.36
C ARG A 40 -5.36 18.35 4.27
N VAL A 41 -4.39 19.16 3.85
CA VAL A 41 -3.40 18.74 2.85
C VAL A 41 -2.38 17.80 3.51
N ARG A 42 -2.21 16.63 2.95
CA ARG A 42 -1.28 15.59 3.40
C ARG A 42 -0.40 15.15 2.23
N PRO A 43 0.67 15.89 1.91
CA PRO A 43 1.51 15.55 0.76
C PRO A 43 2.09 14.15 0.87
N LEU A 44 2.50 13.77 2.08
CA LEU A 44 3.08 12.47 2.36
C LEU A 44 2.57 11.92 3.69
N VAL A 45 1.95 10.75 3.63
CA VAL A 45 1.54 9.95 4.79
C VAL A 45 2.56 8.85 5.01
N TYR A 46 3.10 8.74 6.20
CA TYR A 46 4.07 7.73 6.58
C TYR A 46 3.43 6.68 7.48
N ASN A 47 3.36 5.43 7.02
CA ASN A 47 2.93 4.31 7.85
C ASN A 47 4.12 3.57 8.44
N THR A 48 4.02 3.26 9.73
CA THR A 48 4.97 2.40 10.43
C THR A 48 4.33 1.04 10.71
N ASP A 49 5.06 -0.04 10.45
CA ASP A 49 4.55 -1.43 10.52
C ASP A 49 4.36 -1.95 11.98
N GLY A 50 4.58 -1.13 12.99
CA GLY A 50 4.20 -1.40 14.38
C GLY A 50 4.96 -2.46 15.15
N CYS A 51 5.99 -3.05 14.57
CA CYS A 51 6.77 -4.11 15.20
C CYS A 51 7.94 -3.62 16.08
N ASP A 52 7.98 -2.33 16.40
CA ASP A 52 9.14 -1.71 17.05
C ASP A 52 9.44 -2.26 18.44
N MET A 53 8.41 -2.51 19.23
CA MET A 53 8.58 -3.11 20.55
C MET A 53 8.90 -4.59 20.49
N LEU A 54 8.32 -5.31 19.51
CA LEU A 54 8.51 -6.73 19.31
C LEU A 54 9.94 -7.08 18.87
N TYR A 55 10.55 -6.19 18.07
CA TYR A 55 11.92 -6.33 17.58
C TYR A 55 12.87 -5.32 18.23
N TRP A 56 12.73 -5.12 19.53
CA TRP A 56 13.59 -4.21 20.26
C TRP A 56 15.01 -4.74 20.36
N PRO A 57 16.04 -3.95 19.99
CA PRO A 57 17.43 -4.40 20.08
C PRO A 57 17.80 -4.74 21.53
N THR A 58 18.43 -5.92 21.74
CA THR A 58 18.82 -6.37 23.07
C THR A 58 19.85 -5.47 23.74
N ASN A 59 20.65 -4.74 22.97
CA ASN A 59 21.68 -3.80 23.43
C ASN A 59 21.19 -2.36 23.59
N MET A 60 19.90 -2.09 23.36
CA MET A 60 19.34 -0.74 23.44
C MET A 60 18.48 -0.57 24.71
N PRO A 61 18.76 0.43 25.56
CA PRO A 61 17.92 0.73 26.72
C PRO A 61 16.48 1.05 26.29
N VAL A 62 15.52 0.55 27.06
CA VAL A 62 14.10 0.85 26.86
C VAL A 62 13.85 2.28 27.37
N SER A 63 13.41 3.16 26.46
CA SER A 63 13.06 4.54 26.78
C SER A 63 12.21 5.16 25.66
N VAL A 64 11.41 6.17 26.01
CA VAL A 64 10.62 6.95 25.06
C VAL A 64 11.51 7.60 23.98
N ALA A 65 12.67 8.13 24.37
CA ALA A 65 13.61 8.76 23.44
C ALA A 65 14.16 7.77 22.40
N ASN A 66 14.50 6.54 22.82
CA ASN A 66 14.97 5.50 21.92
C ASN A 66 13.84 4.98 21.02
N PHE A 67 12.63 4.86 21.55
CA PHE A 67 11.47 4.45 20.73
C PHE A 67 11.18 5.47 19.62
N THR A 68 11.01 6.74 19.98
CA THR A 68 10.71 7.80 19.00
C THR A 68 11.87 8.02 18.03
N GLY A 69 13.11 7.90 18.51
CA GLY A 69 14.33 8.02 17.69
C GLY A 69 14.45 6.95 16.60
N ARG A 70 13.93 5.75 16.86
CA ARG A 70 14.00 4.64 15.89
C ARG A 70 13.06 4.80 14.69
N ARG A 71 11.88 5.36 14.89
CA ARG A 71 10.83 5.39 13.85
C ARG A 71 10.27 6.76 13.53
N LEU A 72 10.00 7.57 14.53
CA LEU A 72 9.19 8.76 14.36
C LEU A 72 10.02 10.00 14.04
N LYS A 73 11.25 10.07 14.59
CA LYS A 73 12.14 11.22 14.40
C LYS A 73 12.42 11.54 12.92
N TYR A 74 12.37 10.54 12.06
CA TYR A 74 12.62 10.69 10.61
C TYR A 74 11.52 11.47 9.88
N ALA A 75 10.36 11.65 10.50
CA ALA A 75 9.30 12.48 9.94
C ALA A 75 9.60 13.99 10.08
N LEU A 76 10.48 14.37 11.02
CA LEU A 76 10.76 15.78 11.30
C LEU A 76 11.59 16.44 10.20
N GLY A 77 11.16 17.65 9.80
CA GLY A 77 11.85 18.42 8.75
C GLY A 77 11.63 17.86 7.34
N THR A 78 10.62 17.03 7.14
CA THR A 78 10.26 16.39 5.87
C THR A 78 8.85 16.81 5.44
N PRO A 79 8.41 16.48 4.21
CA PRO A 79 7.02 16.66 3.77
C PRO A 79 5.99 15.77 4.48
N ILE A 80 6.39 14.87 5.37
CA ILE A 80 5.47 14.06 6.16
C ILE A 80 4.67 14.98 7.09
N THR A 81 3.36 14.94 6.93
CA THR A 81 2.42 15.68 7.78
C THR A 81 1.59 14.77 8.67
N THR A 82 1.52 13.50 8.32
CA THR A 82 0.69 12.49 8.98
C THR A 82 1.49 11.21 9.17
N VAL A 83 1.53 10.73 10.40
CA VAL A 83 2.06 9.42 10.75
C VAL A 83 0.90 8.47 10.98
N SER A 84 0.84 7.38 10.24
CA SER A 84 -0.10 6.28 10.47
C SER A 84 0.62 5.18 11.25
N TYR A 85 0.40 5.13 12.55
CA TYR A 85 1.09 4.19 13.44
C TYR A 85 0.27 2.91 13.63
N CYS A 86 0.84 1.76 13.30
CA CYS A 86 0.22 0.46 13.52
C CYS A 86 0.67 -0.14 14.86
N PRO A 87 -0.15 -0.15 15.91
CA PRO A 87 0.20 -0.77 17.18
C PRO A 87 -0.03 -2.29 17.19
N GLN A 88 -0.58 -2.85 16.12
CA GLN A 88 -0.88 -4.28 16.00
C GLN A 88 0.33 -5.01 15.46
N SER A 89 0.96 -5.84 16.29
CA SER A 89 2.19 -6.52 15.93
C SER A 89 1.97 -7.77 15.10
N ALA A 90 0.91 -8.52 15.38
CA ALA A 90 0.50 -9.70 14.61
C ALA A 90 -0.83 -10.23 15.18
N GLY A 91 -1.51 -11.03 14.35
CA GLY A 91 -2.78 -11.64 14.75
C GLY A 91 -3.92 -10.61 14.89
N PHE A 92 -5.13 -11.12 15.02
CA PHE A 92 -6.33 -10.30 15.19
C PHE A 92 -6.48 -9.88 16.66
N GLY A 93 -6.42 -8.56 16.91
CA GLY A 93 -6.65 -8.01 18.25
C GLY A 93 -5.45 -8.03 19.20
N HIS A 94 -4.26 -8.38 18.74
CA HIS A 94 -3.04 -8.42 19.54
C HIS A 94 -2.22 -7.13 19.35
N PHE A 95 -2.17 -6.27 20.37
CA PHE A 95 -1.65 -4.91 20.27
C PHE A 95 -0.45 -4.66 21.21
N THR A 96 0.42 -3.74 20.81
CA THR A 96 1.44 -3.13 21.67
C THR A 96 0.87 -1.91 22.41
N CYS A 97 -0.38 -2.05 22.88
CA CYS A 97 -1.17 -1.03 23.58
C CYS A 97 -1.59 -1.57 24.95
N ARG A 98 -1.69 -0.67 25.94
CA ARG A 98 -2.19 -1.01 27.29
C ARG A 98 -3.69 -0.78 27.42
N LYS A 99 -4.24 0.07 26.57
CA LYS A 99 -5.59 0.63 26.72
C LYS A 99 -6.54 0.17 25.62
N ALA A 100 -6.14 -0.80 24.81
CA ALA A 100 -6.98 -1.32 23.73
C ALA A 100 -6.59 -2.75 23.35
N GLY A 101 -7.59 -3.57 23.09
CA GLY A 101 -7.44 -4.95 22.63
C GLY A 101 -6.78 -5.87 23.64
N GLU A 102 -6.10 -6.87 23.12
CA GLU A 102 -5.32 -7.85 23.90
C GLU A 102 -3.86 -7.40 23.91
N PRO A 103 -3.32 -6.90 25.04
CA PRO A 103 -1.97 -6.37 25.08
C PRO A 103 -0.93 -7.44 24.77
N LEU A 104 -0.01 -7.14 23.87
CA LEU A 104 1.14 -7.98 23.59
C LEU A 104 2.17 -7.81 24.73
N THR A 105 2.30 -8.83 25.55
CA THR A 105 3.22 -8.82 26.69
C THR A 105 4.59 -9.41 26.33
N ASN A 106 5.51 -9.43 27.29
CA ASN A 106 6.87 -9.96 27.12
C ASN A 106 6.94 -11.50 27.08
N THR A 107 5.88 -12.19 26.63
CA THR A 107 5.85 -13.64 26.44
C THR A 107 6.46 -14.10 25.13
N VAL A 108 6.63 -13.18 24.17
CA VAL A 108 7.18 -13.44 22.85
C VAL A 108 8.68 -13.21 22.87
N SER A 109 9.48 -14.27 22.72
CA SER A 109 10.93 -14.14 22.63
C SER A 109 11.38 -13.74 21.22
N ALA A 110 12.53 -13.07 21.13
CA ALA A 110 13.17 -12.75 19.86
C ALA A 110 13.55 -14.00 19.05
N ALA A 111 13.86 -15.10 19.72
CA ALA A 111 14.14 -16.40 19.10
C ALA A 111 12.96 -16.90 18.26
N HIS A 112 11.74 -16.50 18.59
CA HIS A 112 10.54 -16.82 17.82
C HIS A 112 10.61 -16.32 16.37
N HIS A 113 11.24 -15.17 16.14
CA HIS A 113 11.45 -14.61 14.81
C HIS A 113 12.84 -14.88 14.23
N GLY A 114 13.63 -15.75 14.88
CA GLY A 114 14.97 -16.10 14.44
C GLY A 114 15.98 -14.94 14.51
N ASN A 115 15.70 -13.89 15.30
CA ASN A 115 16.59 -12.75 15.47
C ASN A 115 17.13 -12.69 16.92
N PRO A 116 18.32 -13.22 17.20
CA PRO A 116 18.90 -13.25 18.54
C PRO A 116 19.29 -11.86 19.08
N SER A 117 19.37 -10.85 18.19
CA SER A 117 19.72 -9.48 18.58
C SER A 117 18.52 -8.63 18.94
N ALA A 118 17.31 -9.19 18.92
CA ALA A 118 16.07 -8.49 19.27
C ALA A 118 15.28 -9.25 20.35
N ARG A 119 14.44 -8.52 21.06
CA ARG A 119 13.50 -9.05 22.05
C ARG A 119 12.19 -8.30 22.03
N ASN A 120 11.13 -8.89 22.54
CA ASN A 120 9.90 -8.16 22.84
C ASN A 120 10.10 -7.31 24.10
N ALA A 121 10.00 -6.01 23.96
CA ALA A 121 10.11 -5.03 25.04
C ALA A 121 8.75 -4.42 25.43
N ALA A 122 7.64 -4.97 24.96
CA ALA A 122 6.32 -4.37 25.24
C ALA A 122 6.06 -4.26 26.75
N GLN A 123 6.35 -5.30 27.53
CA GLN A 123 6.16 -5.27 28.97
C GLN A 123 7.02 -4.20 29.65
N ASP A 124 8.28 -4.03 29.20
CA ASP A 124 9.16 -3.01 29.81
C ASP A 124 8.58 -1.59 29.59
N PHE A 125 7.98 -1.31 28.42
CA PHE A 125 7.31 -0.04 28.16
C PHE A 125 6.01 0.08 28.97
N PHE A 126 5.27 -1.00 29.17
CA PHE A 126 4.08 -1.00 30.03
C PHE A 126 4.46 -0.70 31.50
N ASP A 127 5.58 -1.24 31.97
CA ASP A 127 6.11 -0.97 33.32
C ASP A 127 6.61 0.48 33.49
N LEU A 128 7.05 1.12 32.38
CA LEU A 128 7.35 2.55 32.36
C LEU A 128 6.08 3.44 32.35
N GLY A 129 4.90 2.84 32.34
CA GLY A 129 3.63 3.56 32.34
C GLY A 129 3.18 4.08 30.98
N THR A 130 3.79 3.63 29.88
CA THR A 130 3.47 4.06 28.50
C THR A 130 3.32 2.87 27.56
N ASP A 131 2.94 3.14 26.31
CA ASP A 131 2.89 2.15 25.24
C ASP A 131 3.18 2.77 23.87
N ALA A 132 3.25 1.92 22.84
CA ALA A 132 3.65 2.33 21.51
C ALA A 132 2.77 3.43 20.91
N LEU A 133 1.46 3.31 21.04
CA LEU A 133 0.52 4.28 20.46
C LEU A 133 0.50 5.58 21.27
N GLU A 134 0.62 5.50 22.59
CA GLU A 134 0.74 6.67 23.46
C GLU A 134 1.99 7.47 23.13
N MET A 135 3.16 6.81 23.03
CA MET A 135 4.40 7.47 22.61
C MET A 135 4.33 8.09 21.21
N ALA A 136 3.66 7.41 20.27
CA ALA A 136 3.48 7.92 18.91
C ALA A 136 2.56 9.14 18.88
N THR A 137 1.47 9.12 19.63
CA THR A 137 0.55 10.28 19.73
C THR A 137 1.20 11.48 20.37
N ASP A 138 1.92 11.29 21.48
CA ASP A 138 2.62 12.35 22.19
C ASP A 138 3.72 12.98 21.32
N PHE A 139 4.50 12.15 20.63
CA PHE A 139 5.51 12.63 19.69
C PHE A 139 4.91 13.46 18.57
N CYS A 140 3.87 12.96 17.93
CA CYS A 140 3.22 13.66 16.82
C CYS A 140 2.61 15.00 17.29
N ARG A 141 1.91 15.01 18.42
CA ARG A 141 1.34 16.22 19.01
C ARG A 141 2.40 17.28 19.30
N THR A 142 3.49 16.88 19.96
CA THR A 142 4.59 17.77 20.32
C THR A 142 5.25 18.41 19.09
N ASN A 143 5.24 17.70 17.96
CA ASN A 143 5.92 18.14 16.73
C ASN A 143 4.96 18.65 15.64
N GLY A 144 3.67 18.87 15.96
CA GLY A 144 2.68 19.40 15.01
C GLY A 144 2.31 18.46 13.86
N LEU A 145 2.60 17.16 14.02
CA LEU A 145 2.21 16.11 13.09
C LEU A 145 0.81 15.58 13.43
N GLU A 146 0.08 15.16 12.41
CA GLU A 146 -1.15 14.41 12.56
C GLU A 146 -0.83 12.94 12.82
N VAL A 147 -1.62 12.28 13.65
CA VAL A 147 -1.45 10.86 13.96
C VAL A 147 -2.71 10.07 13.70
N PHE A 148 -2.59 9.03 12.88
CA PHE A 148 -3.61 8.01 12.69
C PHE A 148 -3.18 6.73 13.38
N VAL A 149 -4.14 6.00 13.97
CA VAL A 149 -3.90 4.63 14.37
C VAL A 149 -4.25 3.70 13.21
N SER A 150 -3.27 2.91 12.74
CA SER A 150 -3.50 1.92 11.69
C SER A 150 -3.82 0.56 12.30
N ILE A 151 -4.93 -0.03 11.88
CA ILE A 151 -5.32 -1.38 12.30
C ILE A 151 -5.46 -2.30 11.09
N ARG A 152 -4.88 -3.48 11.19
CA ARG A 152 -5.03 -4.54 10.19
C ARG A 152 -6.37 -5.22 10.39
N PHE A 153 -7.22 -5.23 9.37
CA PHE A 153 -8.49 -5.95 9.44
C PHE A 153 -8.26 -7.44 9.61
N ASN A 154 -7.28 -7.99 8.90
CA ASN A 154 -6.86 -9.37 9.10
C ASN A 154 -5.34 -9.50 9.15
N ASP A 155 -4.87 -10.53 9.83
CA ASP A 155 -3.45 -10.84 9.95
C ASP A 155 -3.22 -12.35 10.13
N GLN A 156 -2.21 -12.88 9.43
CA GLN A 156 -1.85 -14.31 9.46
C GLN A 156 -0.40 -14.55 9.92
N HIS A 157 0.28 -13.57 10.52
CA HIS A 157 1.66 -13.76 10.97
C HIS A 157 1.81 -14.84 12.06
N ASP A 158 0.70 -15.22 12.67
CA ASP A 158 0.57 -16.33 13.60
C ASP A 158 0.30 -17.68 12.91
N GLY A 159 0.25 -17.73 11.58
CA GLY A 159 -0.10 -18.91 10.78
C GLY A 159 0.89 -20.08 10.85
N SER A 160 2.07 -19.89 11.45
CA SER A 160 3.00 -20.98 11.77
C SER A 160 2.55 -21.84 12.96
N SER A 161 1.51 -21.43 13.69
CA SER A 161 0.95 -22.19 14.81
C SER A 161 0.48 -23.58 14.41
N LYS A 162 0.62 -24.53 15.31
CA LYS A 162 0.16 -25.92 15.16
C LYS A 162 -0.29 -26.48 16.53
N PRO A 163 -1.03 -27.59 16.55
CA PRO A 163 -1.45 -28.21 17.81
C PRO A 163 -0.27 -28.49 18.74
N GLY A 164 -0.36 -28.04 19.98
CA GLY A 164 0.68 -28.19 20.99
C GLY A 164 1.87 -27.22 20.87
N ASP A 165 1.92 -26.40 19.82
CA ASP A 165 3.01 -25.43 19.58
C ASP A 165 2.44 -24.17 18.91
N LEU A 166 1.85 -23.30 19.74
CA LEU A 166 1.28 -22.05 19.26
C LEU A 166 2.37 -21.00 19.05
N ASN A 167 2.28 -20.30 17.93
CA ASN A 167 3.05 -19.09 17.71
C ASN A 167 2.77 -18.10 18.85
N ALA A 168 3.80 -17.49 19.42
CA ALA A 168 3.66 -16.54 20.52
C ALA A 168 2.80 -15.30 20.16
N LEU A 169 2.58 -15.04 18.88
CA LEU A 169 1.69 -13.99 18.39
C LEU A 169 0.24 -14.48 18.16
N TYR A 170 -0.05 -15.74 18.48
CA TYR A 170 -1.40 -16.30 18.35
C TYR A 170 -2.28 -15.77 19.48
N PRO A 171 -3.26 -14.90 19.19
CA PRO A 171 -3.96 -14.18 20.25
C PRO A 171 -4.94 -15.06 21.01
N PRO A 172 -5.22 -14.73 22.29
CA PRO A 172 -6.18 -15.45 23.13
C PRO A 172 -7.57 -15.59 22.48
N PHE A 173 -8.01 -14.58 21.73
CA PHE A 173 -9.27 -14.64 20.97
C PHE A 173 -9.33 -15.84 20.03
N LYS A 174 -8.25 -16.10 19.27
CA LYS A 174 -8.20 -17.23 18.33
C LYS A 174 -8.12 -18.58 19.04
N VAL A 175 -7.56 -18.62 20.25
CA VAL A 175 -7.54 -19.81 21.10
C VAL A 175 -8.96 -20.12 21.61
N ALA A 176 -9.67 -19.10 22.06
CA ALA A 176 -11.02 -19.24 22.62
C ALA A 176 -12.08 -19.49 21.54
N HIS A 177 -11.86 -18.99 20.32
CA HIS A 177 -12.84 -18.97 19.23
C HIS A 177 -12.25 -19.51 17.91
N PRO A 178 -11.82 -20.78 17.88
CA PRO A 178 -11.26 -21.39 16.67
C PRO A 178 -12.29 -21.50 15.53
N GLU A 179 -13.59 -21.50 15.84
CA GLU A 179 -14.67 -21.46 14.87
C GLU A 179 -14.69 -20.17 14.04
N CYS A 180 -14.15 -19.09 14.58
CA CYS A 180 -14.07 -17.79 13.91
C CYS A 180 -12.97 -17.71 12.84
N LEU A 181 -12.13 -18.73 12.69
CA LEU A 181 -11.03 -18.72 11.73
C LEU A 181 -11.46 -19.17 10.33
N MET A 182 -10.72 -18.76 9.30
CA MET A 182 -10.91 -19.26 7.93
C MET A 182 -10.72 -20.78 7.85
N GLY A 183 -9.69 -21.28 8.49
CA GLY A 183 -9.35 -22.70 8.53
C GLY A 183 -9.39 -23.27 9.94
N ALA A 184 -8.45 -24.15 10.23
CA ALA A 184 -8.27 -24.76 11.52
C ALA A 184 -6.78 -24.91 11.84
N LEU A 185 -6.44 -24.91 13.13
CA LEU A 185 -5.08 -25.13 13.62
C LEU A 185 -4.54 -26.49 13.20
N ASP A 186 -5.39 -27.53 13.29
CA ASP A 186 -5.06 -28.88 12.84
C ASP A 186 -5.16 -28.99 11.32
N ARG A 187 -4.03 -29.29 10.66
CA ARG A 187 -3.95 -29.49 9.22
C ARG A 187 -4.79 -30.69 8.71
N SER A 188 -5.06 -31.67 9.55
CA SER A 188 -5.89 -32.83 9.20
C SER A 188 -7.38 -32.52 9.15
N SER A 189 -7.80 -31.43 9.78
CA SER A 189 -9.20 -30.99 9.84
C SER A 189 -9.79 -30.77 8.45
N PRO A 190 -11.03 -31.25 8.19
CA PRO A 190 -11.77 -30.94 6.97
C PRO A 190 -11.81 -29.44 6.68
N ARG A 191 -12.06 -28.63 7.69
CA ARG A 191 -12.10 -27.15 7.58
C ARG A 191 -10.80 -26.56 7.05
N ARG A 192 -9.63 -27.18 7.35
CA ARG A 192 -8.35 -26.78 6.80
C ARG A 192 -8.17 -27.22 5.36
N LYS A 193 -8.58 -28.45 5.02
CA LYS A 193 -8.44 -29.05 3.70
C LYS A 193 -9.34 -28.41 2.63
N GLU A 194 -10.44 -27.80 3.05
CA GLU A 194 -11.33 -27.06 2.16
C GLU A 194 -10.74 -25.74 1.66
N LEU A 195 -9.70 -25.22 2.32
CA LEU A 195 -9.05 -24.00 1.88
C LEU A 195 -8.37 -24.19 0.52
N TYR A 196 -8.50 -23.18 -0.31
CA TYR A 196 -7.92 -23.21 -1.64
C TYR A 196 -6.39 -23.33 -1.56
N LYS A 197 -5.83 -24.36 -2.22
CA LYS A 197 -4.37 -24.63 -2.28
C LYS A 197 -3.66 -24.62 -0.91
N ASP A 198 -4.26 -25.18 0.13
CA ASP A 198 -3.70 -25.18 1.50
C ASP A 198 -3.30 -23.77 1.96
N TYR A 199 -4.22 -22.83 1.75
CA TYR A 199 -4.03 -21.41 1.97
C TYR A 199 -3.38 -21.11 3.33
N ALA A 200 -2.25 -20.39 3.30
CA ALA A 200 -1.49 -20.05 4.51
C ALA A 200 -2.27 -19.13 5.47
N GLY A 201 -3.24 -18.38 4.97
CA GLY A 201 -4.14 -17.52 5.75
C GLY A 201 -5.23 -18.25 6.53
N TRP A 202 -5.06 -19.50 6.84
CA TRP A 202 -5.99 -20.28 7.65
C TRP A 202 -6.29 -19.63 9.01
N SER A 203 -5.31 -18.93 9.58
CA SER A 203 -5.42 -18.24 10.87
C SER A 203 -6.09 -16.87 10.78
N CYS A 204 -6.39 -16.36 9.58
CA CYS A 204 -7.22 -15.18 9.42
C CYS A 204 -8.61 -15.42 10.00
N VAL A 205 -9.21 -14.37 10.56
CA VAL A 205 -10.59 -14.41 11.08
C VAL A 205 -11.59 -14.23 9.95
N ASN A 206 -12.75 -14.90 10.08
CA ASN A 206 -13.87 -14.83 9.14
C ASN A 206 -14.86 -13.74 9.56
N PHE A 207 -14.98 -12.67 8.80
CA PHE A 207 -15.93 -11.59 9.06
C PHE A 207 -17.41 -12.00 8.81
N GLY A 208 -17.66 -13.21 8.31
CA GLY A 208 -18.98 -13.83 8.34
C GLY A 208 -19.53 -14.04 9.75
N GLU A 209 -18.64 -14.25 10.73
CA GLU A 209 -18.95 -14.46 12.13
C GLU A 209 -19.27 -13.14 12.84
N GLU A 210 -20.41 -13.09 13.55
CA GLU A 210 -20.82 -11.89 14.27
C GLU A 210 -19.81 -11.52 15.36
N LEU A 211 -19.32 -12.51 16.10
CA LEU A 211 -18.35 -12.31 17.17
C LEU A 211 -17.08 -11.58 16.69
N VAL A 212 -16.61 -11.88 15.46
CA VAL A 212 -15.46 -11.19 14.86
C VAL A 212 -15.77 -9.71 14.63
N ARG A 213 -16.95 -9.41 14.08
CA ARG A 213 -17.37 -8.03 13.81
C ARG A 213 -17.57 -7.23 15.10
N GLU A 214 -18.21 -7.82 16.11
CA GLU A 214 -18.38 -7.18 17.42
C GLU A 214 -17.04 -6.91 18.11
N ARG A 215 -16.11 -7.88 18.01
CA ARG A 215 -14.76 -7.72 18.57
C ARG A 215 -13.99 -6.59 17.90
N LEU A 216 -14.06 -6.47 16.58
CA LEU A 216 -13.42 -5.37 15.87
C LEU A 216 -14.03 -4.01 16.27
N LYS A 217 -15.36 -3.92 16.40
CA LYS A 217 -16.02 -2.69 16.87
C LYS A 217 -15.53 -2.28 18.27
N THR A 218 -15.32 -3.27 19.14
CA THR A 218 -14.75 -3.04 20.48
C THR A 218 -13.34 -2.46 20.37
N TYR A 219 -12.47 -3.06 19.57
CA TYR A 219 -11.10 -2.57 19.38
C TYR A 219 -11.06 -1.14 18.83
N VAL A 220 -11.87 -0.86 17.80
CA VAL A 220 -11.94 0.50 17.24
C VAL A 220 -12.40 1.49 18.28
N ARG A 221 -13.45 1.17 19.04
CA ARG A 221 -13.96 2.04 20.11
C ARG A 221 -12.90 2.30 21.19
N GLU A 222 -12.19 1.29 21.64
CA GLU A 222 -11.13 1.41 22.65
C GLU A 222 -9.98 2.29 22.13
N LEU A 223 -9.50 2.05 20.91
CA LEU A 223 -8.41 2.83 20.30
C LEU A 223 -8.78 4.31 20.19
N VAL A 224 -9.92 4.62 19.57
CA VAL A 224 -10.29 6.02 19.35
C VAL A 224 -10.77 6.74 20.62
N THR A 225 -11.19 6.01 21.67
CA THR A 225 -11.57 6.58 22.96
C THR A 225 -10.35 6.85 23.84
N ASN A 226 -9.45 5.89 23.94
CA ASN A 226 -8.39 5.89 24.95
C ASN A 226 -7.09 6.56 24.49
N TYR A 227 -6.95 6.82 23.19
CA TYR A 227 -5.78 7.48 22.60
C TYR A 227 -6.16 8.76 21.88
N ASP A 228 -5.21 9.71 21.83
CA ASP A 228 -5.42 11.04 21.27
C ASP A 228 -5.08 11.10 19.78
N VAL A 229 -5.76 10.23 18.98
CA VAL A 229 -5.55 10.14 17.54
C VAL A 229 -6.42 11.12 16.75
N ASP A 230 -5.93 11.59 15.58
CA ASP A 230 -6.67 12.44 14.64
C ASP A 230 -7.48 11.62 13.63
N GLY A 231 -7.08 10.36 13.43
CA GLY A 231 -7.74 9.47 12.51
C GLY A 231 -7.47 8.01 12.81
N ILE A 232 -8.15 7.17 12.07
CA ILE A 232 -7.95 5.73 12.06
C ILE A 232 -7.78 5.25 10.63
N GLU A 233 -6.81 4.37 10.42
CA GLU A 233 -6.58 3.70 9.15
C GLU A 233 -7.00 2.25 9.25
N TYR A 234 -7.88 1.83 8.37
CA TYR A 234 -8.27 0.43 8.19
C TYR A 234 -7.39 -0.18 7.10
N ASP A 235 -6.36 -0.95 7.50
CA ASP A 235 -5.47 -1.65 6.57
C ASP A 235 -6.04 -3.02 6.20
N PHE A 236 -6.65 -3.09 5.01
CA PHE A 236 -7.11 -4.34 4.41
C PHE A 236 -5.99 -5.06 3.66
N ASN A 237 -5.01 -4.33 3.16
CA ASN A 237 -3.99 -4.88 2.26
C ASN A 237 -2.96 -5.77 2.96
N ARG A 238 -2.94 -5.82 4.30
CA ARG A 238 -1.98 -6.69 4.98
C ARG A 238 -2.25 -8.17 4.69
N HIS A 239 -3.51 -8.60 4.83
CA HIS A 239 -4.00 -9.92 4.42
C HIS A 239 -5.46 -9.77 3.99
N PHE A 240 -5.67 -9.48 2.72
CA PHE A 240 -6.99 -9.16 2.18
C PHE A 240 -7.83 -10.41 1.98
N MET A 241 -8.17 -11.06 3.08
CA MET A 241 -9.07 -12.20 3.14
C MET A 241 -10.14 -11.90 4.21
N LEU A 242 -11.38 -11.71 3.78
CA LEU A 242 -12.46 -11.26 4.65
C LEU A 242 -13.46 -12.39 4.97
N PHE A 243 -13.66 -13.32 4.04
CA PHE A 243 -14.68 -14.35 4.16
C PHE A 243 -14.16 -15.73 3.80
N ARG A 244 -14.73 -16.71 4.48
CA ARG A 244 -14.40 -18.12 4.23
C ARG A 244 -14.78 -18.55 2.82
N SER A 245 -15.87 -18.06 2.25
CA SER A 245 -16.27 -18.32 0.85
C SER A 245 -15.14 -18.01 -0.14
N VAL A 246 -14.41 -16.91 0.09
CA VAL A 246 -13.25 -16.52 -0.72
C VAL A 246 -12.05 -17.41 -0.41
N ALA A 247 -11.81 -17.70 0.87
CA ALA A 247 -10.70 -18.57 1.29
C ALA A 247 -10.79 -19.99 0.74
N THR A 248 -12.00 -20.45 0.42
CA THR A 248 -12.26 -21.77 -0.19
C THR A 248 -12.30 -21.74 -1.73
N GLY A 249 -11.96 -20.61 -2.36
CA GLY A 249 -11.84 -20.52 -3.82
C GLY A 249 -13.04 -19.94 -4.55
N GLY A 250 -14.02 -19.39 -3.81
CA GLY A 250 -15.18 -18.68 -4.36
C GLY A 250 -15.05 -17.17 -4.34
N THR A 251 -16.18 -16.49 -4.46
CA THR A 251 -16.33 -15.05 -4.23
C THR A 251 -17.25 -14.81 -3.04
N ALA A 252 -17.17 -13.63 -2.45
CA ALA A 252 -18.06 -13.24 -1.38
C ALA A 252 -19.53 -13.25 -1.84
N THR A 253 -20.40 -13.73 -0.97
CA THR A 253 -21.84 -13.74 -1.21
C THR A 253 -22.44 -12.34 -0.97
N LYS A 254 -23.65 -12.11 -1.45
CA LYS A 254 -24.37 -10.86 -1.20
C LYS A 254 -24.58 -10.59 0.30
N ASP A 255 -24.82 -11.63 1.08
CA ASP A 255 -24.95 -11.53 2.54
C ASP A 255 -23.63 -11.13 3.21
N GLU A 256 -22.53 -11.72 2.80
CA GLU A 256 -21.20 -11.35 3.30
C GLU A 256 -20.82 -9.90 2.96
N ILE A 257 -21.09 -9.46 1.73
CA ILE A 257 -20.91 -8.06 1.30
C ILE A 257 -21.76 -7.12 2.15
N ALA A 258 -23.04 -7.48 2.41
CA ALA A 258 -23.94 -6.69 3.25
C ALA A 258 -23.44 -6.62 4.71
N LYS A 259 -22.95 -7.73 5.26
CA LYS A 259 -22.34 -7.78 6.61
C LYS A 259 -21.11 -6.87 6.72
N MET A 260 -20.23 -6.86 5.71
CA MET A 260 -19.06 -5.99 5.71
C MET A 260 -19.45 -4.52 5.60
N THR A 261 -20.41 -4.19 4.73
CA THR A 261 -20.92 -2.82 4.61
C THR A 261 -21.58 -2.34 5.90
N GLN A 262 -22.35 -3.22 6.59
CA GLN A 262 -22.92 -2.88 7.89
C GLN A 262 -21.83 -2.66 8.95
N LEU A 263 -20.78 -3.48 8.96
CA LEU A 263 -19.64 -3.26 9.84
C LEU A 263 -19.01 -1.88 9.61
N MET A 264 -18.81 -1.47 8.35
CA MET A 264 -18.27 -0.14 8.05
C MET A 264 -19.18 1.00 8.52
N ARG A 265 -20.50 0.84 8.44
CA ARG A 265 -21.47 1.80 9.02
C ARG A 265 -21.34 1.90 10.54
N ASP A 266 -21.21 0.76 11.22
CA ASP A 266 -21.03 0.69 12.67
C ASP A 266 -19.71 1.35 13.10
N LEU A 267 -18.62 1.09 12.38
CA LEU A 267 -17.32 1.70 12.64
C LEU A 267 -17.35 3.22 12.42
N LYS A 268 -18.04 3.68 11.38
CA LYS A 268 -18.30 5.11 11.14
C LYS A 268 -19.08 5.74 12.30
N ALA A 269 -20.14 5.10 12.76
CA ALA A 269 -20.94 5.58 13.88
C ALA A 269 -20.11 5.68 15.17
N ILE A 270 -19.23 4.71 15.45
CA ILE A 270 -18.33 4.74 16.62
C ILE A 270 -17.38 5.93 16.54
N THR A 271 -16.73 6.16 15.39
CA THR A 271 -15.78 7.29 15.23
C THR A 271 -16.49 8.64 15.31
N GLU A 272 -17.71 8.77 14.80
CA GLU A 272 -18.52 9.99 14.92
C GLU A 272 -18.94 10.25 16.37
N GLU A 273 -19.43 9.22 17.07
CA GLU A 273 -19.82 9.33 18.48
C GLU A 273 -18.65 9.80 19.34
N VAL A 274 -17.50 9.12 19.22
CA VAL A 274 -16.31 9.46 20.02
C VAL A 274 -15.73 10.80 19.61
N GLY A 275 -15.69 11.09 18.31
CA GLY A 275 -15.21 12.38 17.82
C GLY A 275 -16.03 13.55 18.34
N ARG A 276 -17.37 13.42 18.35
CA ARG A 276 -18.27 14.45 18.94
C ARG A 276 -18.03 14.62 20.44
N LYS A 277 -17.86 13.54 21.20
CA LYS A 277 -17.53 13.58 22.64
C LYS A 277 -16.20 14.29 22.90
N LYS A 278 -15.20 14.05 22.05
CA LYS A 278 -13.88 14.72 22.11
C LYS A 278 -13.86 16.13 21.48
N ASN A 279 -14.97 16.53 20.86
CA ASN A 279 -15.07 17.75 20.04
C ASN A 279 -13.96 17.84 18.96
N ARG A 280 -13.53 16.71 18.44
CA ARG A 280 -12.51 16.56 17.40
C ARG A 280 -12.88 15.42 16.44
N PRO A 281 -13.07 15.72 15.15
CA PRO A 281 -13.34 14.70 14.15
C PRO A 281 -12.22 13.66 14.08
N ILE A 282 -12.60 12.39 13.89
CA ILE A 282 -11.68 11.29 13.63
C ILE A 282 -11.81 10.95 12.16
N VAL A 283 -10.75 11.19 11.40
CA VAL A 283 -10.69 10.91 9.96
C VAL A 283 -10.56 9.41 9.74
N ILE A 284 -11.31 8.85 8.79
CA ILE A 284 -11.23 7.44 8.45
C ILE A 284 -10.48 7.27 7.14
N ALA A 285 -9.32 6.67 7.20
CA ALA A 285 -8.56 6.22 6.03
C ALA A 285 -8.77 4.72 5.82
N MET A 286 -8.75 4.29 4.58
CA MET A 286 -8.88 2.89 4.18
C MET A 286 -7.79 2.56 3.19
N ARG A 287 -6.94 1.58 3.51
CA ARG A 287 -5.91 1.05 2.61
C ARG A 287 -6.42 -0.21 1.93
N MET A 288 -6.72 -0.10 0.64
CA MET A 288 -7.42 -1.12 -0.16
C MET A 288 -6.75 -1.29 -1.52
N PRO A 289 -6.95 -2.41 -2.20
CA PRO A 289 -6.67 -2.52 -3.62
C PRO A 289 -7.36 -1.42 -4.44
N ASP A 290 -6.81 -1.12 -5.60
CA ASP A 290 -7.30 -0.07 -6.51
C ASP A 290 -8.24 -0.62 -7.60
N SER A 291 -9.09 -1.58 -7.24
CA SER A 291 -10.05 -2.22 -8.16
C SER A 291 -11.39 -2.52 -7.46
N VAL A 292 -12.44 -1.82 -7.92
CA VAL A 292 -13.82 -2.01 -7.42
C VAL A 292 -14.29 -3.46 -7.57
N GLU A 293 -14.05 -4.05 -8.74
CA GLU A 293 -14.51 -5.41 -9.02
C GLU A 293 -13.80 -6.46 -8.15
N TYR A 294 -12.51 -6.23 -7.92
CA TYR A 294 -11.76 -7.12 -7.04
C TYR A 294 -12.22 -7.00 -5.60
N ASP A 295 -12.32 -5.78 -5.09
CA ASP A 295 -12.75 -5.51 -3.73
C ASP A 295 -14.15 -6.09 -3.48
N LEU A 296 -15.06 -5.91 -4.43
CA LEU A 296 -16.40 -6.50 -4.36
C LEU A 296 -16.36 -8.04 -4.35
N ALA A 297 -15.50 -8.64 -5.17
CA ALA A 297 -15.39 -10.10 -5.23
C ALA A 297 -14.88 -10.72 -3.92
N VAL A 298 -14.12 -9.99 -3.12
CA VAL A 298 -13.66 -10.44 -1.80
C VAL A 298 -14.53 -9.97 -0.65
N GLY A 299 -15.58 -9.16 -0.93
CA GLY A 299 -16.62 -8.77 0.03
C GLY A 299 -16.64 -7.31 0.45
N ALA A 300 -15.83 -6.46 -0.19
CA ALA A 300 -15.75 -5.04 0.10
C ALA A 300 -16.42 -4.20 -1.02
N ASP A 301 -17.63 -3.70 -0.77
CA ASP A 301 -18.36 -2.80 -1.69
C ASP A 301 -17.91 -1.35 -1.46
N ILE A 302 -16.69 -1.04 -1.95
CA ILE A 302 -16.08 0.27 -1.71
C ILE A 302 -16.87 1.41 -2.35
N GLU A 303 -17.54 1.18 -3.47
CA GLU A 303 -18.33 2.22 -4.13
C GLU A 303 -19.57 2.59 -3.29
N THR A 304 -20.21 1.63 -2.64
CA THR A 304 -21.26 1.88 -1.65
C THR A 304 -20.68 2.62 -0.44
N TRP A 305 -19.50 2.25 0.05
CA TRP A 305 -18.86 2.94 1.17
C TRP A 305 -18.52 4.40 0.86
N PHE A 306 -18.12 4.69 -0.38
CA PHE A 306 -17.88 6.07 -0.84
C PHE A 306 -19.19 6.87 -0.94
N ARG A 307 -20.24 6.29 -1.54
CA ARG A 307 -21.54 6.92 -1.68
C ARG A 307 -22.16 7.28 -0.34
N GLU A 308 -21.99 6.41 0.66
CA GLU A 308 -22.47 6.62 2.03
C GLU A 308 -21.47 7.40 2.90
N ARG A 309 -20.30 7.78 2.36
CA ARG A 309 -19.24 8.49 3.09
C ARG A 309 -18.79 7.78 4.37
N LEU A 310 -18.67 6.46 4.31
CA LEU A 310 -18.21 5.63 5.43
C LEU A 310 -16.71 5.77 5.64
N VAL A 311 -15.97 6.23 4.64
CA VAL A 311 -14.55 6.54 4.67
C VAL A 311 -14.30 7.95 4.14
N ASP A 312 -13.18 8.54 4.48
CA ASP A 312 -12.79 9.91 4.08
C ASP A 312 -11.61 9.90 3.11
N ILE A 313 -10.74 8.90 3.24
CA ILE A 313 -9.51 8.73 2.47
C ILE A 313 -9.45 7.29 1.96
N TRP A 314 -9.21 7.15 0.65
CA TRP A 314 -8.84 5.88 0.05
C TRP A 314 -7.34 5.89 -0.27
N ILE A 315 -6.59 5.00 0.38
CA ILE A 315 -5.20 4.71 0.08
C ILE A 315 -5.20 3.53 -0.87
N GLY A 316 -5.08 3.82 -2.16
CA GLY A 316 -5.21 2.82 -3.23
C GLY A 316 -3.90 2.12 -3.52
N GLY A 317 -3.99 0.83 -3.86
CA GLY A 317 -2.82 -0.01 -4.09
C GLY A 317 -2.24 -0.55 -2.79
N GLY A 318 -0.96 -0.68 -2.72
CA GLY A 318 -0.25 -1.28 -1.59
C GLY A 318 0.90 -2.11 -2.10
N TYR A 319 0.88 -3.42 -1.89
CA TYR A 319 1.89 -4.33 -2.42
C TYR A 319 1.83 -4.49 -3.94
N PHE A 320 0.80 -3.99 -4.57
CA PHE A 320 0.52 -4.09 -6.00
C PHE A 320 -0.33 -2.88 -6.45
N GLN A 321 -0.31 -2.64 -7.73
CA GLN A 321 -1.16 -1.67 -8.41
C GLN A 321 -1.89 -2.40 -9.55
N LEU A 322 -3.22 -2.29 -9.59
CA LEU A 322 -4.05 -2.99 -10.58
C LEU A 322 -4.47 -2.10 -11.72
N ASN A 323 -4.69 -0.83 -11.42
CA ASN A 323 -5.14 0.18 -12.34
C ASN A 323 -4.12 1.30 -12.43
N GLN A 324 -4.18 2.08 -13.51
CA GLN A 324 -3.57 3.40 -13.50
C GLN A 324 -4.23 4.25 -12.40
N TRP A 325 -3.55 5.28 -11.91
CA TRP A 325 -4.08 6.10 -10.80
C TRP A 325 -5.31 6.90 -11.18
N GLU A 326 -5.41 7.38 -12.45
CA GLU A 326 -6.46 8.27 -12.92
C GLU A 326 -7.88 7.72 -12.72
N PRO A 327 -8.23 6.46 -13.04
CA PRO A 327 -9.53 5.89 -12.76
C PRO A 327 -9.88 5.88 -11.26
N SER A 328 -8.91 5.55 -10.42
CA SER A 328 -9.11 5.50 -8.96
C SER A 328 -9.30 6.90 -8.38
N VAL A 329 -8.51 7.87 -8.83
CA VAL A 329 -8.66 9.30 -8.48
C VAL A 329 -10.04 9.80 -8.90
N ALA A 330 -10.45 9.55 -10.15
CA ALA A 330 -11.74 9.99 -10.65
C ALA A 330 -12.92 9.37 -9.87
N LEU A 331 -12.80 8.10 -9.49
CA LEU A 331 -13.82 7.42 -8.68
C LEU A 331 -13.91 8.04 -7.28
N ALA A 332 -12.79 8.18 -6.57
CA ALA A 332 -12.76 8.75 -5.24
C ALA A 332 -13.31 10.19 -5.23
N HIS A 333 -12.80 11.03 -6.11
CA HIS A 333 -13.21 12.44 -6.20
C HIS A 333 -14.70 12.62 -6.58
N ARG A 334 -15.29 11.71 -7.36
CA ARG A 334 -16.74 11.71 -7.65
C ARG A 334 -17.59 11.72 -6.38
N TYR A 335 -17.11 11.04 -5.34
CA TYR A 335 -17.81 10.94 -4.05
C TYR A 335 -17.25 11.89 -2.99
N GLY A 336 -16.25 12.72 -3.34
CA GLY A 336 -15.59 13.63 -2.41
C GLY A 336 -14.64 12.94 -1.44
N ILE A 337 -14.16 11.74 -1.79
CA ILE A 337 -13.15 10.98 -1.05
C ILE A 337 -11.76 11.41 -1.53
N ARG A 338 -10.81 11.56 -0.63
CA ARG A 338 -9.41 11.81 -0.97
C ARG A 338 -8.74 10.52 -1.41
N PHE A 339 -7.89 10.60 -2.44
CA PHE A 339 -7.15 9.44 -2.95
C PHE A 339 -5.65 9.60 -2.78
N TYR A 340 -5.02 8.63 -2.14
CA TYR A 340 -3.58 8.57 -1.91
C TYR A 340 -2.98 7.35 -2.59
N ALA A 341 -1.91 7.57 -3.38
CA ALA A 341 -1.17 6.49 -4.01
C ALA A 341 -0.29 5.78 -2.98
N SER A 342 -0.54 4.49 -2.73
CA SER A 342 0.31 3.69 -1.85
C SER A 342 1.56 3.22 -2.58
N LEU A 343 2.73 3.61 -2.07
CA LEU A 343 4.03 3.18 -2.56
C LEU A 343 4.68 2.27 -1.51
N ASP A 344 4.71 0.98 -1.79
CA ASP A 344 5.29 -0.01 -0.88
C ASP A 344 6.70 -0.40 -1.34
N GLU A 345 7.69 0.13 -0.64
CA GLU A 345 9.10 -0.14 -0.92
C GLU A 345 9.48 -1.59 -0.66
N SER A 346 8.97 -2.20 0.40
CA SER A 346 9.43 -3.51 0.85
C SER A 346 9.13 -4.64 -0.15
N ARG A 347 8.29 -4.41 -1.13
CA ARG A 347 7.83 -5.42 -2.11
C ARG A 347 8.42 -5.22 -3.49
N ILE A 348 8.72 -3.98 -3.86
CA ILE A 348 9.29 -3.66 -5.17
C ILE A 348 10.68 -4.25 -5.31
N GLY A 349 10.91 -5.02 -6.36
CA GLY A 349 12.18 -5.64 -6.67
C GLY A 349 12.56 -6.88 -5.84
N ARG A 350 12.06 -7.03 -4.61
CA ARG A 350 12.36 -8.23 -3.79
C ARG A 350 11.80 -9.51 -4.40
N ALA A 351 10.59 -9.46 -4.93
CA ALA A 351 9.97 -10.59 -5.60
C ALA A 351 10.77 -11.03 -6.83
N ALA A 352 11.13 -10.07 -7.68
CA ALA A 352 11.94 -10.31 -8.86
C ALA A 352 13.32 -10.91 -8.49
N THR A 353 14.01 -10.35 -7.49
CA THR A 353 15.29 -10.86 -7.02
C THR A 353 15.18 -12.28 -6.46
N ARG A 354 14.16 -12.56 -5.64
CA ARG A 354 13.94 -13.89 -5.07
C ARG A 354 13.64 -14.96 -6.12
N ARG A 355 13.06 -14.57 -7.25
CA ARG A 355 12.71 -15.46 -8.35
C ARG A 355 13.78 -15.53 -9.44
N GLY A 356 14.87 -14.77 -9.29
CA GLY A 356 15.96 -14.74 -10.27
C GLY A 356 15.54 -14.16 -11.62
N LEU A 357 14.56 -13.23 -11.63
CA LEU A 357 14.09 -12.63 -12.85
C LEU A 357 15.13 -11.68 -13.45
N PRO A 358 15.33 -11.73 -14.76
CA PRO A 358 16.18 -10.80 -15.46
C PRO A 358 15.45 -9.45 -15.63
N ILE A 359 15.49 -8.62 -14.59
CA ILE A 359 14.95 -7.26 -14.61
C ILE A 359 16.08 -6.23 -14.50
N LEU A 360 15.79 -5.02 -14.98
CA LEU A 360 16.67 -3.88 -14.79
C LEU A 360 16.77 -3.53 -13.30
N PRO A 361 17.98 -3.26 -12.78
CA PRO A 361 18.17 -2.98 -11.37
C PRO A 361 17.59 -1.61 -10.97
N GLY A 362 17.38 -1.40 -9.67
CA GLY A 362 17.14 -0.07 -9.12
C GLY A 362 15.70 0.23 -8.70
N ARG A 363 14.77 -0.73 -8.78
CA ARG A 363 13.35 -0.52 -8.36
C ARG A 363 13.21 0.12 -6.99
N MET A 364 14.15 -0.14 -6.09
CA MET A 364 14.16 0.37 -4.72
C MET A 364 15.11 1.57 -4.55
N THR A 365 15.36 2.33 -5.60
CA THR A 365 16.20 3.53 -5.53
C THR A 365 15.38 4.80 -5.64
N VAL A 366 16.00 5.89 -5.22
CA VAL A 366 15.40 7.24 -5.23
C VAL A 366 14.82 7.64 -6.60
N PRO A 367 15.49 7.44 -7.75
CA PRO A 367 14.90 7.79 -9.04
C PRO A 367 13.60 7.05 -9.38
N PHE A 368 13.47 5.79 -8.97
CA PHE A 368 12.23 5.02 -9.16
C PHE A 368 11.10 5.51 -8.26
N TYR A 369 11.39 5.87 -7.01
CA TYR A 369 10.40 6.47 -6.12
C TYR A 369 9.97 7.86 -6.60
N ALA A 370 10.92 8.70 -7.02
CA ALA A 370 10.61 10.01 -7.58
C ALA A 370 9.71 9.91 -8.81
N ALA A 371 9.97 8.93 -9.68
CA ALA A 371 9.12 8.65 -10.84
C ALA A 371 7.70 8.26 -10.44
N ARG A 372 7.55 7.31 -9.50
CA ARG A 372 6.24 6.84 -9.02
C ARG A 372 5.46 7.95 -8.32
N MET A 373 6.11 8.72 -7.45
CA MET A 373 5.50 9.88 -6.81
C MET A 373 5.07 10.93 -7.84
N SER A 374 5.92 11.23 -8.81
CA SER A 374 5.63 12.18 -9.89
C SER A 374 4.44 11.72 -10.74
N ALA A 375 4.37 10.44 -11.12
CA ALA A 375 3.24 9.88 -11.86
C ALA A 375 1.94 9.93 -11.06
N ALA A 376 1.97 9.59 -9.77
CA ALA A 376 0.80 9.65 -8.89
C ALA A 376 0.25 11.09 -8.76
N LEU A 377 1.13 12.07 -8.54
CA LEU A 377 0.73 13.48 -8.45
C LEU A 377 0.22 14.00 -9.80
N ALA A 378 0.83 13.57 -10.90
CA ALA A 378 0.39 13.93 -12.25
C ALA A 378 -1.02 13.38 -12.57
N ALA A 379 -1.35 12.21 -12.04
CA ALA A 379 -2.68 11.60 -12.15
C ALA A 379 -3.75 12.27 -11.27
N GLY A 380 -3.36 13.22 -10.41
CA GLY A 380 -4.28 13.97 -9.55
C GLY A 380 -4.50 13.35 -8.17
N CYS A 381 -3.60 12.45 -7.71
CA CYS A 381 -3.65 11.96 -6.32
C CYS A 381 -3.51 13.13 -5.34
N ASP A 382 -4.26 13.11 -4.24
CA ASP A 382 -4.22 14.14 -3.19
C ASP A 382 -2.92 14.10 -2.37
N GLY A 383 -2.18 13.01 -2.45
CA GLY A 383 -0.90 12.80 -1.82
C GLY A 383 -0.38 11.39 -2.07
N VAL A 384 0.72 11.09 -1.40
CA VAL A 384 1.40 9.80 -1.47
C VAL A 384 1.44 9.17 -0.09
N TYR A 385 1.27 7.87 -0.05
CA TYR A 385 1.39 7.06 1.16
C TYR A 385 2.60 6.13 1.02
N VAL A 386 3.46 6.12 2.02
CA VAL A 386 4.63 5.25 2.06
C VAL A 386 4.52 4.27 3.22
N PHE A 387 4.74 3.00 2.91
CA PHE A 387 4.56 1.90 3.83
C PHE A 387 5.86 1.11 4.01
N ASN A 388 6.21 0.86 5.26
CA ASN A 388 7.30 -0.05 5.64
C ASN A 388 8.65 0.30 5.00
N ILE A 389 8.93 1.60 4.88
CA ILE A 389 10.22 2.11 4.39
C ILE A 389 11.22 2.14 5.53
N GLU A 390 12.43 1.61 5.28
CA GLU A 390 13.53 1.68 6.24
C GLU A 390 13.99 3.13 6.46
N ASN A 391 14.35 3.44 7.69
CA ASN A 391 14.62 4.82 8.14
C ASN A 391 15.61 5.59 7.25
N ASP A 392 16.74 4.97 6.91
CA ASP A 392 17.78 5.64 6.10
C ASP A 392 17.32 5.90 4.66
N PHE A 393 16.47 5.02 4.14
CA PHE A 393 15.88 5.18 2.82
C PHE A 393 14.71 6.17 2.86
N LEU A 394 13.89 6.14 3.91
CA LEU A 394 12.80 7.10 4.10
C LEU A 394 13.32 8.54 4.01
N ARG A 395 14.42 8.88 4.68
CA ARG A 395 15.02 10.22 4.59
C ARG A 395 15.33 10.62 3.15
N LYS A 396 15.93 9.72 2.38
CA LYS A 396 16.26 9.98 0.97
C LYS A 396 15.01 10.20 0.11
N VAL A 397 13.95 9.41 0.36
CA VAL A 397 12.68 9.52 -0.40
C VAL A 397 11.92 10.77 -0.02
N VAL A 398 11.82 11.12 1.26
CA VAL A 398 11.04 12.26 1.72
C VAL A 398 11.74 13.62 1.51
N GLU A 399 13.07 13.63 1.38
CA GLU A 399 13.84 14.81 1.01
C GLU A 399 13.71 15.16 -0.50
N ILE A 400 13.16 14.24 -1.31
CA ILE A 400 12.98 14.47 -2.73
C ILE A 400 11.75 15.32 -2.98
N ASN A 401 11.95 16.41 -3.71
CA ASN A 401 10.87 17.00 -4.47
C ASN A 401 10.72 16.22 -5.78
N PRO A 402 9.65 15.42 -5.98
CA PRO A 402 9.51 14.62 -7.18
C PRO A 402 9.41 15.46 -8.46
N GLU A 403 8.99 16.72 -8.37
CA GLU A 403 8.95 17.64 -9.50
C GLU A 403 10.36 18.18 -9.88
N ALA A 404 11.27 18.26 -8.92
CA ALA A 404 12.62 18.79 -9.11
C ALA A 404 13.70 17.69 -9.14
N ALA A 405 13.34 16.41 -9.04
CA ALA A 405 14.31 15.33 -9.09
C ALA A 405 15.08 15.34 -10.41
N ALA A 406 16.43 15.32 -10.32
CA ALA A 406 17.31 15.40 -11.48
C ALA A 406 17.17 14.18 -12.41
N GLU A 407 16.85 13.02 -11.84
CA GLU A 407 16.62 11.76 -12.57
C GLU A 407 15.37 11.07 -12.04
N LYS A 408 14.59 10.52 -12.97
CA LYS A 408 13.43 9.67 -12.69
C LYS A 408 13.45 8.44 -13.58
N CYS A 409 13.11 7.29 -12.98
CA CYS A 409 13.05 6.02 -13.67
C CYS A 409 11.63 5.46 -13.61
N TYR A 410 10.92 5.55 -14.71
CA TYR A 410 9.56 5.03 -14.88
C TYR A 410 9.59 3.62 -15.41
N PHE A 411 8.70 2.76 -14.95
CA PHE A 411 8.57 1.40 -15.46
C PHE A 411 7.12 1.05 -15.70
N ALA A 412 6.89 0.09 -16.60
CA ALA A 412 5.55 -0.29 -16.99
C ALA A 412 4.84 -1.06 -15.87
N VAL A 413 3.55 -0.82 -15.78
CA VAL A 413 2.60 -1.66 -15.04
C VAL A 413 1.71 -2.33 -16.07
N ASP A 414 1.82 -3.66 -16.19
CA ASP A 414 0.97 -4.42 -17.09
C ASP A 414 -0.10 -5.19 -16.30
N ARG A 415 -1.32 -5.25 -16.81
CA ARG A 415 -2.46 -5.92 -16.20
C ARG A 415 -2.67 -7.34 -16.70
N GLY A 416 -2.06 -7.71 -17.81
CA GLY A 416 -2.59 -8.76 -18.63
C GLY A 416 -1.89 -10.10 -18.64
N SER A 417 -0.59 -10.17 -18.37
CA SER A 417 0.22 -11.32 -18.73
C SER A 417 0.95 -11.99 -17.57
N GLY A 418 0.64 -11.61 -16.35
CA GLY A 418 1.31 -12.16 -15.18
C GLY A 418 1.15 -13.66 -15.04
N GLY A 419 2.16 -14.33 -14.53
CA GLY A 419 2.11 -15.75 -14.22
C GLY A 419 1.18 -16.10 -13.08
N TYR A 420 0.73 -15.10 -12.39
CA TYR A 420 -0.21 -15.24 -11.31
C TYR A 420 -1.64 -15.20 -11.85
N ARG A 421 -2.38 -16.27 -11.69
CA ARG A 421 -3.69 -16.44 -12.32
C ARG A 421 -4.75 -16.84 -11.30
N PRO A 422 -5.41 -15.87 -10.67
CA PRO A 422 -6.54 -16.15 -9.79
C PRO A 422 -7.81 -16.56 -10.56
N ASP A 423 -7.81 -16.56 -11.90
CA ASP A 423 -8.92 -16.94 -12.76
C ASP A 423 -9.44 -18.37 -12.55
N HIS A 424 -8.64 -19.22 -11.93
CA HIS A 424 -9.02 -20.58 -11.60
C HIS A 424 -9.83 -20.70 -10.28
N TRP A 425 -9.93 -19.63 -9.50
CA TRP A 425 -10.73 -19.61 -8.30
C TRP A 425 -11.55 -18.34 -8.09
N LEU A 426 -11.16 -17.25 -8.73
CA LEU A 426 -11.92 -16.02 -8.72
C LEU A 426 -12.54 -15.82 -10.11
N LYS A 427 -13.85 -15.90 -10.24
CA LYS A 427 -14.55 -15.74 -11.53
C LYS A 427 -14.18 -14.41 -12.19
N GLY A 428 -13.67 -14.47 -13.41
CA GLY A 428 -13.14 -13.30 -14.11
C GLY A 428 -11.78 -12.83 -13.60
N GLY A 429 -11.06 -13.69 -12.91
CA GLY A 429 -9.81 -13.40 -12.24
C GLY A 429 -8.66 -12.95 -13.13
N TRP A 430 -8.75 -13.11 -14.45
CA TRP A 430 -7.80 -12.53 -15.38
C TRP A 430 -7.66 -11.01 -15.25
N ARG A 431 -8.68 -10.33 -14.70
CA ARG A 431 -8.63 -8.90 -14.32
C ARG A 431 -7.75 -8.64 -13.11
N TYR A 432 -7.50 -9.69 -12.32
CA TYR A 432 -6.87 -9.62 -11.01
C TYR A 432 -5.54 -10.38 -10.98
N ASN A 433 -5.03 -10.79 -12.14
CA ASN A 433 -3.88 -11.67 -12.24
C ASN A 433 -2.57 -11.12 -11.66
N ARG A 434 -2.62 -9.92 -11.10
CA ARG A 434 -1.50 -9.27 -10.43
C ARG A 434 -1.67 -9.12 -8.94
N MET A 435 -2.62 -9.85 -8.35
CA MET A 435 -2.91 -9.77 -6.94
C MET A 435 -2.21 -10.84 -6.14
N PRO A 436 -0.98 -10.59 -5.70
CA PRO A 436 -0.22 -11.58 -4.95
C PRO A 436 -0.80 -11.86 -3.57
N THR A 437 -1.62 -10.94 -3.02
CA THR A 437 -2.24 -11.14 -1.72
C THR A 437 -3.34 -12.19 -1.73
N LEU A 438 -3.87 -12.54 -2.89
CA LEU A 438 -4.76 -13.69 -3.03
C LEU A 438 -4.01 -14.99 -3.33
N ASP A 439 -2.74 -14.91 -3.70
CA ASP A 439 -1.92 -16.10 -3.76
C ASP A 439 -1.55 -16.52 -2.34
N PRO A 440 -1.90 -17.72 -1.92
CA PRO A 440 -1.55 -18.25 -0.61
C PRO A 440 -0.06 -18.20 -0.24
N GLY A 441 0.82 -18.02 -1.18
CA GLY A 441 2.27 -17.87 -0.95
C GLY A 441 2.83 -16.54 -1.44
N GLY A 442 1.99 -15.63 -1.93
CA GLY A 442 2.44 -14.47 -2.67
C GLY A 442 2.58 -13.20 -1.84
N ASN A 443 3.70 -12.56 -1.99
CA ASN A 443 3.99 -11.21 -1.54
C ASN A 443 4.77 -10.53 -2.65
N CYS A 444 4.18 -10.41 -3.83
CA CYS A 444 4.84 -9.85 -4.98
C CYS A 444 4.34 -8.44 -5.27
N THR A 445 5.08 -7.72 -6.06
CA THR A 445 4.62 -6.46 -6.60
C THR A 445 4.08 -6.70 -8.00
N ALA A 446 3.04 -6.00 -8.36
CA ALA A 446 2.52 -5.98 -9.71
C ALA A 446 3.27 -4.99 -10.63
N GLU A 447 4.33 -4.39 -10.15
CA GLU A 447 5.05 -3.34 -10.87
C GLU A 447 6.17 -3.91 -11.76
N HIS A 448 5.90 -5.00 -12.44
CA HIS A 448 6.71 -5.55 -13.51
C HIS A 448 5.87 -5.61 -14.79
N PRO A 449 6.40 -5.29 -15.97
CA PRO A 449 5.58 -5.20 -17.20
C PRO A 449 4.85 -6.49 -17.55
N PHE A 450 5.33 -7.63 -17.10
CA PHE A 450 4.76 -8.94 -17.39
C PHE A 450 4.12 -9.62 -16.17
N GLY A 451 3.87 -8.84 -15.11
CA GLY A 451 3.30 -9.35 -13.87
C GLY A 451 4.32 -10.13 -13.04
N ASP A 452 3.80 -11.03 -12.23
CA ASP A 452 4.52 -11.64 -11.16
C ASP A 452 5.51 -12.72 -11.62
N GLY A 453 6.69 -12.30 -11.96
CA GLY A 453 7.79 -13.21 -12.14
C GLY A 453 7.91 -13.85 -13.50
N GLN A 454 7.31 -13.30 -14.52
CA GLN A 454 7.44 -13.82 -15.88
C GLN A 454 8.13 -12.81 -16.80
N VAL A 455 8.81 -13.36 -17.79
CA VAL A 455 9.23 -12.64 -18.98
C VAL A 455 8.21 -12.90 -20.09
N LYS A 456 7.97 -11.93 -20.95
CA LYS A 456 7.11 -12.11 -22.11
C LYS A 456 7.88 -12.90 -23.19
N ALA A 457 7.41 -14.11 -23.49
CA ALA A 457 7.90 -14.84 -24.67
C ALA A 457 7.49 -14.08 -25.93
N MET A 458 8.42 -13.87 -26.85
CA MET A 458 8.23 -13.12 -28.09
C MET A 458 8.55 -13.99 -29.29
N SER A 459 7.64 -13.97 -30.26
CA SER A 459 7.88 -14.58 -31.57
C SER A 459 8.52 -13.60 -32.53
N GLY A 460 9.17 -14.12 -33.59
CA GLY A 460 9.71 -13.28 -34.64
C GLY A 460 8.64 -12.38 -35.27
N GLY A 461 8.90 -11.07 -35.37
CA GLY A 461 7.97 -10.09 -35.87
C GLY A 461 6.86 -9.67 -34.90
N GLU A 462 6.79 -10.26 -33.71
CA GLU A 462 5.76 -9.92 -32.72
C GLU A 462 5.94 -8.49 -32.19
N ILE A 463 4.83 -7.80 -31.98
CA ILE A 463 4.76 -6.47 -31.39
C ILE A 463 4.01 -6.56 -30.06
N TYR A 464 4.63 -6.11 -28.98
CA TYR A 464 4.01 -6.08 -27.66
C TYR A 464 3.71 -4.64 -27.22
N PRO A 465 2.44 -4.26 -27.14
CA PRO A 465 2.01 -2.94 -26.67
C PRO A 465 1.86 -2.91 -25.14
N PHE A 466 2.21 -1.78 -24.52
CA PHE A 466 2.01 -1.51 -23.10
C PHE A 466 1.99 0.01 -22.86
N GLU A 467 1.72 0.41 -21.63
CA GLU A 467 1.60 1.81 -21.25
C GLU A 467 2.53 2.14 -20.08
N VAL A 468 3.04 3.39 -20.06
CA VAL A 468 3.81 3.95 -18.94
C VAL A 468 3.28 5.34 -18.63
N ALA A 469 2.90 5.56 -17.38
CA ALA A 469 2.52 6.89 -16.90
C ALA A 469 3.77 7.69 -16.53
N LEU A 470 3.95 8.86 -17.14
CA LEU A 470 5.06 9.78 -16.89
C LEU A 470 4.56 11.01 -16.14
N GLY A 471 5.26 11.41 -15.09
CA GLY A 471 4.91 12.61 -14.32
C GLY A 471 5.56 13.89 -14.81
N ASP A 472 6.55 13.79 -15.73
CA ASP A 472 7.27 14.92 -16.27
C ASP A 472 6.50 15.62 -17.40
N ASP A 473 6.68 16.94 -17.48
CA ASP A 473 6.21 17.75 -18.60
C ASP A 473 7.32 17.83 -19.65
N PHE A 474 7.00 17.42 -20.87
CA PHE A 474 7.89 17.43 -22.04
C PHE A 474 7.63 18.65 -22.96
N GLY A 475 6.67 19.50 -22.60
CA GLY A 475 6.43 20.79 -23.25
C GLY A 475 7.40 21.88 -22.74
N GLY A 476 7.42 23.03 -23.41
CA GLY A 476 8.18 24.20 -22.98
C GLY A 476 9.66 24.20 -23.40
N ASN A 477 10.42 25.16 -22.85
CA ASN A 477 11.80 25.44 -23.29
C ASN A 477 12.88 24.57 -22.62
N ALA A 478 12.61 24.04 -21.42
CA ALA A 478 13.53 23.19 -20.65
C ALA A 478 13.04 21.73 -20.67
N ARG A 479 13.08 21.12 -21.84
CA ARG A 479 12.60 19.75 -22.05
C ARG A 479 13.57 18.76 -21.40
N PRO A 480 13.09 17.84 -20.56
CA PRO A 480 13.94 16.78 -20.05
C PRO A 480 14.36 15.82 -21.17
N LYS A 481 15.53 15.23 -21.02
CA LYS A 481 15.99 14.15 -21.89
C LYS A 481 15.37 12.85 -21.43
N ALA A 482 14.89 12.04 -22.38
CA ALA A 482 14.32 10.73 -22.08
C ALA A 482 15.03 9.62 -22.88
N THR A 483 15.27 8.51 -22.21
CA THR A 483 15.74 7.28 -22.83
C THR A 483 14.87 6.11 -22.41
N ALA A 484 14.66 5.15 -23.32
CA ALA A 484 14.01 3.88 -22.98
C ALA A 484 15.06 2.77 -22.95
N GLU A 485 15.03 1.99 -21.90
CA GLU A 485 15.83 0.78 -21.74
C GLU A 485 14.91 -0.44 -21.91
N VAL A 486 15.16 -1.23 -22.95
CA VAL A 486 14.43 -2.47 -23.27
C VAL A 486 15.37 -3.63 -23.00
N LEU A 487 15.05 -4.45 -22.01
CA LEU A 487 15.84 -5.64 -21.66
C LEU A 487 15.24 -6.87 -22.33
N THR A 488 16.08 -7.62 -23.04
CA THR A 488 15.71 -8.88 -23.73
C THR A 488 16.76 -9.96 -23.48
N ASN A 489 16.51 -11.19 -23.93
CA ASN A 489 17.56 -12.22 -24.01
C ASN A 489 18.26 -12.26 -25.38
N LEU A 490 17.92 -11.36 -26.30
CA LEU A 490 18.56 -11.28 -27.62
C LEU A 490 20.03 -10.90 -27.48
N LYS A 491 20.92 -11.63 -28.15
CA LYS A 491 22.34 -11.31 -28.22
C LYS A 491 22.68 -10.24 -29.28
N GLY A 492 21.74 -9.92 -30.14
CA GLY A 492 21.84 -8.96 -31.24
C GLY A 492 20.51 -8.88 -32.00
N GLY A 493 20.53 -8.20 -33.14
CA GLY A 493 19.32 -7.98 -33.95
C GLY A 493 18.74 -6.57 -33.74
N THR A 494 17.67 -6.26 -34.44
CA THR A 494 17.02 -4.95 -34.43
C THR A 494 15.69 -5.01 -33.70
N VAL A 495 15.69 -4.69 -32.41
CA VAL A 495 14.46 -4.38 -31.69
C VAL A 495 14.00 -2.98 -32.09
N ARG A 496 12.71 -2.80 -32.32
CA ARG A 496 12.12 -1.49 -32.63
C ARG A 496 11.23 -1.05 -31.48
N LEU A 497 11.25 0.25 -31.21
CA LEU A 497 10.41 0.90 -30.22
C LEU A 497 9.50 1.91 -30.89
N THR A 498 8.23 1.89 -30.52
CA THR A 498 7.25 2.90 -30.91
C THR A 498 6.74 3.57 -29.65
N VAL A 499 6.60 4.90 -29.69
CA VAL A 499 6.07 5.72 -28.60
C VAL A 499 4.95 6.59 -29.15
N ASN A 500 3.75 6.46 -28.61
CA ASN A 500 2.54 7.19 -29.04
C ASN A 500 2.33 7.16 -30.57
N GLY A 501 2.56 5.97 -31.18
CA GLY A 501 2.41 5.76 -32.62
C GLY A 501 3.62 6.19 -33.45
N THR A 502 4.63 6.84 -32.87
CA THR A 502 5.83 7.30 -33.56
C THR A 502 6.97 6.32 -33.36
N SER A 503 7.63 5.90 -34.44
CA SER A 503 8.82 5.04 -34.37
C SER A 503 10.00 5.83 -33.79
N VAL A 504 10.64 5.26 -32.78
CA VAL A 504 11.87 5.79 -32.20
C VAL A 504 13.08 5.28 -33.01
N GLY A 505 14.10 6.11 -33.13
CA GLY A 505 15.32 5.77 -33.91
C GLY A 505 16.04 4.53 -33.41
N SER A 506 17.22 4.27 -33.94
CA SER A 506 18.00 3.08 -33.61
C SER A 506 18.47 3.06 -32.16
N ALA A 507 18.48 1.87 -31.57
CA ALA A 507 19.01 1.64 -30.22
C ALA A 507 20.55 1.51 -30.25
N SER A 508 21.19 1.91 -29.14
CA SER A 508 22.47 1.34 -28.77
C SER A 508 22.23 0.01 -28.07
N VAL A 509 23.05 -1.00 -28.39
CA VAL A 509 22.82 -2.38 -27.91
C VAL A 509 24.03 -2.87 -27.11
N ARG A 510 23.75 -3.42 -25.92
CA ARG A 510 24.78 -4.04 -25.08
C ARG A 510 24.15 -5.24 -24.31
N ASN A 511 24.61 -6.45 -24.63
CA ASN A 511 24.20 -7.68 -23.89
C ASN A 511 22.68 -7.83 -23.69
N GLY A 512 21.89 -7.67 -24.76
CA GLY A 512 20.43 -7.78 -24.68
C GLY A 512 19.70 -6.56 -24.13
N LEU A 513 20.45 -5.52 -23.74
CA LEU A 513 19.89 -4.22 -23.37
C LEU A 513 19.91 -3.29 -24.59
N PHE A 514 18.75 -2.84 -25.00
CA PHE A 514 18.54 -1.88 -26.08
C PHE A 514 18.18 -0.53 -25.47
N VAL A 515 18.99 0.50 -25.74
CA VAL A 515 18.77 1.86 -25.21
C VAL A 515 18.42 2.80 -26.37
N PHE A 516 17.24 3.39 -26.29
CA PHE A 516 16.68 4.31 -27.26
C PHE A 516 16.68 5.73 -26.69
N ASN A 517 17.12 6.71 -27.48
CA ASN A 517 16.87 8.12 -27.18
C ASN A 517 15.47 8.47 -27.67
N ILE A 518 14.59 8.88 -26.76
CA ILE A 518 13.21 9.23 -27.09
C ILE A 518 13.14 10.75 -27.38
N PRO A 519 12.65 11.15 -28.55
CA PRO A 519 12.38 12.57 -28.80
C PRO A 519 11.35 13.11 -27.82
N ALA A 520 11.62 14.24 -27.19
CA ALA A 520 10.73 14.84 -26.21
C ALA A 520 9.32 15.12 -26.78
N ASP A 521 9.23 15.46 -28.06
CA ASP A 521 7.94 15.69 -28.76
C ASP A 521 7.08 14.41 -28.90
N SER A 522 7.69 13.23 -28.69
CA SER A 522 6.96 11.94 -28.71
C SER A 522 6.34 11.61 -27.36
N LEU A 523 6.65 12.36 -26.30
CA LEU A 523 6.20 12.12 -24.94
C LEU A 523 5.29 13.24 -24.44
N HIS A 524 4.41 12.89 -23.52
CA HIS A 524 3.61 13.85 -22.78
C HIS A 524 3.45 13.44 -21.31
N LYS A 525 3.07 14.39 -20.48
CA LYS A 525 2.70 14.11 -19.08
C LYS A 525 1.43 13.25 -19.06
N GLY A 526 1.42 12.21 -18.22
CA GLY A 526 0.35 11.23 -18.14
C GLY A 526 0.70 9.93 -18.86
N LEU A 527 -0.30 9.22 -19.32
CA LEU A 527 -0.19 7.88 -19.87
C LEU A 527 0.34 7.90 -21.31
N ASN A 528 1.49 7.26 -21.55
CA ASN A 528 2.10 7.14 -22.87
C ASN A 528 2.04 5.69 -23.34
N ALA A 529 1.65 5.49 -24.61
CA ALA A 529 1.61 4.19 -25.24
C ALA A 529 2.97 3.82 -25.83
N PHE A 530 3.48 2.65 -25.48
CA PHE A 530 4.72 2.07 -25.97
C PHE A 530 4.43 0.78 -26.71
N ALA A 531 5.24 0.44 -27.71
CA ALA A 531 5.26 -0.88 -28.30
C ALA A 531 6.69 -1.32 -28.62
N VAL A 532 7.04 -2.52 -28.20
CA VAL A 532 8.32 -3.17 -28.53
C VAL A 532 8.07 -4.23 -29.60
N ALA A 533 8.76 -4.13 -30.72
CA ALA A 533 8.70 -5.10 -31.81
C ALA A 533 10.01 -5.87 -31.94
N PHE A 534 9.91 -7.19 -31.97
CA PHE A 534 11.05 -8.08 -32.19
C PHE A 534 11.33 -8.25 -33.69
N PRO A 535 12.59 -8.49 -34.09
CA PRO A 535 12.91 -8.75 -35.48
C PRO A 535 12.22 -10.04 -35.96
N ALA A 536 11.92 -10.11 -37.28
CA ALA A 536 11.26 -11.27 -37.86
C ALA A 536 12.06 -12.57 -37.68
N GLU A 537 13.38 -12.45 -37.65
CA GLU A 537 14.35 -13.52 -37.46
C GLU A 537 14.67 -13.83 -35.98
N ALA A 538 13.91 -13.30 -35.02
CA ALA A 538 14.16 -13.56 -33.60
C ALA A 538 14.12 -15.09 -33.33
N PRO A 539 15.14 -15.64 -32.64
CA PRO A 539 15.18 -17.06 -32.34
C PRO A 539 14.00 -17.53 -31.51
N ALA A 540 13.63 -18.81 -31.65
CA ALA A 540 12.69 -19.44 -30.72
C ALA A 540 13.19 -19.33 -29.28
N GLY A 541 12.30 -18.99 -28.36
CA GLY A 541 12.66 -18.72 -26.94
C GLY A 541 13.17 -17.31 -26.68
N SER A 542 13.02 -16.38 -27.64
CA SER A 542 13.26 -14.97 -27.41
C SER A 542 12.30 -14.41 -26.38
N THR A 543 12.80 -13.51 -25.52
CA THR A 543 12.00 -12.93 -24.43
C THR A 543 12.21 -11.42 -24.32
N PHE A 544 11.13 -10.72 -24.07
CA PHE A 544 11.12 -9.37 -23.56
C PHE A 544 11.06 -9.44 -22.03
N ASN A 545 12.05 -8.89 -21.37
CA ASN A 545 12.25 -9.11 -19.94
C ASN A 545 11.84 -7.93 -19.08
N ASP A 546 12.15 -6.69 -19.50
CA ASP A 546 11.84 -5.50 -18.72
C ASP A 546 11.92 -4.21 -19.56
N PHE A 547 11.33 -3.14 -19.02
CA PHE A 547 11.27 -1.83 -19.65
C PHE A 547 11.35 -0.71 -18.63
N VAL A 548 12.20 0.27 -18.88
CA VAL A 548 12.34 1.47 -18.05
C VAL A 548 12.50 2.70 -18.94
N VAL A 549 11.76 3.76 -18.62
CA VAL A 549 11.98 5.10 -19.17
C VAL A 549 12.75 5.92 -18.16
N LYS A 550 13.95 6.35 -18.52
CA LYS A 550 14.76 7.29 -17.72
C LYS A 550 14.55 8.70 -18.24
N VAL A 551 14.23 9.58 -17.31
CA VAL A 551 14.04 11.01 -17.59
C VAL A 551 15.06 11.79 -16.77
N VAL A 552 15.85 12.64 -17.44
CA VAL A 552 16.92 13.45 -16.86
C VAL A 552 16.65 14.92 -17.20
N ARG A 553 16.66 15.79 -16.20
CA ARG A 553 16.48 17.25 -16.33
C ARG A 553 17.80 18.00 -16.40
#